data_ecf737042bc29d46e26bcaf1e15979eb
#
_entry.id   ecf737042bc29d46e26bcaf1e15979eb
#
_cell.length_a   1.000
_cell.length_b   1.000
_cell.length_c   1.000
_cell.angle_alpha   90.00
_cell.angle_beta   90.00
_cell.angle_gamma   90.00
#
_symmetry.space_group_name_H-M   'P 1'
#
loop_
_entity.id
_entity.type
_entity.pdbx_description
1 polymer ?
#
loop_
_entity_poly.entity_id
_entity_poly.type
_entity_poly.pdbx_seq_one_letter_code
_entity_poly.pdbx_strand_id
1 'polypeptide(L)'
;AKDRMNWVLDKMLEEQFIDQDQWQAGRDTKIEDMLHVTETVGGCGTAGSAAYFCEYVKSEIENSELFGATPKERSQRLLRGGLTITTTLDMNKQAAADAAVQEYVPTGDPSEVKAALSSVEPGTGRIVALSQNTNYGVDTEADFSTTQISYNADGSHGGLENYDGTSGFQPGSTFKAFVLAEWYQEGHSGNDAFNTSPTTFGASDWTISCDPSKADKWSVGNANASEGGTHTVVQSTAMSINVGFARMTQQMDICNITDRAAKLGVTTNSGDPLVPTPSIALGSQEVTPLQMAGAYAAFAAHGLYCRPIAIDAIEDADGNPLEVPSANCTQAMDSNAADKTAMTLTHVLDKNATGKDAVLSGRQAAGKTGTTESMDNAWFTGFTPQLATSVWLGHSDGYYGMDHQYIGGRYYATMYGSDAPVPLWKMYMEKALEGQPAQGFNPVPLGVAPSATPSSATGTEDQGGQDVQASSPAATGQGPAQSPAPSQGQGRAPQSQAPQTEVSHQPSVGPGAPQGAGQTATQSAQDIPITPPTQRSPQGKDGD
;
A
#
# COMPACT_ATOMS: atom_id res chain seq x y z
N ALA A 1 -41.45 -14.81 20.50
CA ALA A 1 -42.28 -13.61 20.35
C ALA A 1 -43.78 -13.96 20.38
N LYS A 2 -44.28 -14.90 19.53
CA LYS A 2 -45.69 -15.25 19.42
C LYS A 2 -46.28 -15.78 20.74
N ASP A 3 -45.56 -16.64 21.47
CA ASP A 3 -46.03 -17.18 22.76
C ASP A 3 -46.21 -16.07 23.80
N ARG A 4 -45.31 -15.07 23.83
CA ARG A 4 -45.43 -13.93 24.74
C ARG A 4 -46.61 -13.04 24.36
N MET A 5 -46.84 -12.82 23.06
CA MET A 5 -48.00 -12.07 22.57
C MET A 5 -49.30 -12.78 22.95
N ASN A 6 -49.40 -14.09 22.71
CA ASN A 6 -50.57 -14.89 23.06
C ASN A 6 -50.85 -14.85 24.56
N TRP A 7 -49.83 -14.97 25.40
CA TRP A 7 -49.98 -14.85 26.86
C TRP A 7 -50.49 -13.46 27.27
N VAL A 8 -50.03 -12.39 26.62
CA VAL A 8 -50.55 -11.03 26.89
C VAL A 8 -52.03 -10.94 26.50
N LEU A 9 -52.40 -11.43 25.30
CA LEU A 9 -53.77 -11.44 24.82
C LEU A 9 -54.68 -12.24 25.76
N ASP A 10 -54.24 -13.40 26.28
CA ASP A 10 -54.98 -14.19 27.25
C ASP A 10 -55.24 -13.39 28.54
N LYS A 11 -54.24 -12.65 29.03
CA LYS A 11 -54.42 -11.81 30.22
C LYS A 11 -55.30 -10.58 29.96
N MET A 12 -55.23 -9.99 28.77
CA MET A 12 -56.12 -8.88 28.40
C MET A 12 -57.59 -9.33 28.31
N LEU A 13 -57.85 -10.54 27.82
CA LEU A 13 -59.20 -11.12 27.80
C LEU A 13 -59.66 -11.44 29.22
N GLU A 14 -58.83 -12.08 30.06
CA GLU A 14 -59.11 -12.42 31.45
C GLU A 14 -59.50 -11.18 32.27
N GLU A 15 -58.80 -10.07 32.08
CA GLU A 15 -59.03 -8.80 32.75
C GLU A 15 -60.06 -7.90 32.02
N GLN A 16 -60.75 -8.40 31.00
CA GLN A 16 -61.78 -7.72 30.19
C GLN A 16 -61.34 -6.41 29.50
N PHE A 17 -60.04 -6.29 29.18
CA PHE A 17 -59.52 -5.17 28.37
C PHE A 17 -59.85 -5.35 26.89
N ILE A 18 -60.06 -6.59 26.43
CA ILE A 18 -60.46 -6.95 25.08
C ILE A 18 -61.61 -7.98 25.17
N ASP A 19 -62.45 -8.02 24.14
CA ASP A 19 -63.46 -9.03 23.97
C ASP A 19 -62.92 -10.30 23.28
N GLN A 20 -63.77 -11.33 23.16
CA GLN A 20 -63.41 -12.63 22.57
C GLN A 20 -63.03 -12.48 21.09
N ASP A 21 -63.69 -11.59 20.34
CA ASP A 21 -63.44 -11.40 18.92
C ASP A 21 -62.07 -10.69 18.70
N GLN A 22 -61.78 -9.69 19.52
CA GLN A 22 -60.49 -8.99 19.53
C GLN A 22 -59.36 -9.96 19.95
N TRP A 23 -59.58 -10.81 20.95
CA TRP A 23 -58.61 -11.80 21.36
C TRP A 23 -58.34 -12.81 20.25
N GLN A 24 -59.36 -13.33 19.56
CA GLN A 24 -59.21 -14.28 18.47
C GLN A 24 -58.45 -13.63 17.29
N ALA A 25 -58.85 -12.42 16.90
CA ALA A 25 -58.18 -11.66 15.84
C ALA A 25 -56.70 -11.46 16.14
N GLY A 26 -56.35 -11.12 17.40
CA GLY A 26 -54.97 -10.97 17.84
C GLY A 26 -54.16 -12.27 17.77
N ARG A 27 -54.77 -13.40 18.15
CA ARG A 27 -54.13 -14.72 18.07
C ARG A 27 -53.91 -15.19 16.64
N ASP A 28 -54.81 -14.87 15.74
CA ASP A 28 -54.74 -15.24 14.33
C ASP A 28 -53.75 -14.37 13.54
N THR A 29 -53.44 -13.19 14.05
CA THR A 29 -52.46 -12.29 13.44
C THR A 29 -51.07 -12.90 13.49
N LYS A 30 -50.43 -13.04 12.34
CA LYS A 30 -49.05 -13.49 12.25
C LYS A 30 -48.09 -12.37 12.66
N ILE A 31 -46.99 -12.73 13.33
CA ILE A 31 -45.96 -11.75 13.75
C ILE A 31 -45.39 -11.05 12.55
N GLU A 32 -45.15 -11.80 11.46
CA GLU A 32 -44.61 -11.29 10.20
C GLU A 32 -45.49 -10.17 9.59
N ASP A 33 -46.83 -10.29 9.75
CA ASP A 33 -47.78 -9.29 9.24
C ASP A 33 -47.81 -8.00 10.12
N MET A 34 -47.33 -8.11 11.36
CA MET A 34 -47.23 -6.99 12.31
C MET A 34 -45.87 -6.27 12.24
N LEU A 35 -44.86 -6.97 11.78
CA LEU A 35 -43.50 -6.44 11.67
C LEU A 35 -43.33 -5.74 10.34
N HIS A 36 -43.42 -4.41 10.34
CA HIS A 36 -42.91 -3.61 9.24
C HIS A 36 -41.39 -3.51 9.42
N VAL A 37 -40.70 -4.61 9.15
CA VAL A 37 -39.24 -4.62 9.15
C VAL A 37 -38.80 -3.84 7.91
N THR A 38 -38.45 -2.59 8.09
CA THR A 38 -37.65 -1.87 7.13
C THR A 38 -36.20 -2.34 7.38
N GLU A 39 -35.60 -3.02 6.44
CA GLU A 39 -34.16 -3.19 6.46
C GLU A 39 -33.57 -1.77 6.47
N THR A 40 -33.13 -1.32 7.62
CA THR A 40 -32.27 -0.15 7.70
C THR A 40 -30.94 -0.59 7.08
N VAL A 41 -30.72 -0.20 5.83
CA VAL A 41 -29.36 -0.19 5.29
C VAL A 41 -28.59 0.76 6.18
N GLY A 42 -27.95 0.23 7.20
CA GLY A 42 -27.16 0.97 8.17
C GLY A 42 -25.69 0.89 7.84
N GLY A 43 -24.91 1.78 8.45
CA GLY A 43 -23.46 1.79 8.29
C GLY A 43 -23.00 2.22 6.89
N CYS A 44 -21.85 1.71 6.47
CA CYS A 44 -21.17 2.14 5.24
C CYS A 44 -21.92 1.78 3.94
N GLY A 45 -22.85 0.82 3.98
CA GLY A 45 -23.67 0.48 2.81
C GLY A 45 -24.52 1.64 2.25
N THR A 46 -24.80 2.67 3.05
CA THR A 46 -25.52 3.86 2.59
C THR A 46 -24.63 4.93 1.95
N ALA A 47 -23.31 4.76 2.02
CA ALA A 47 -22.35 5.75 1.50
C ALA A 47 -22.14 5.66 -0.02
N GLY A 48 -22.83 4.75 -0.73
CA GLY A 48 -22.72 4.61 -2.18
C GLY A 48 -21.27 4.33 -2.63
N SER A 49 -20.75 5.13 -3.55
CA SER A 49 -19.37 4.99 -4.04
C SER A 49 -18.29 5.19 -2.96
N ALA A 50 -18.63 5.81 -1.84
CA ALA A 50 -17.72 5.98 -0.70
C ALA A 50 -17.77 4.83 0.33
N ALA A 51 -18.47 3.72 0.05
CA ALA A 51 -18.72 2.68 1.04
C ALA A 51 -17.43 2.02 1.56
N TYR A 52 -16.49 1.67 0.69
CA TYR A 52 -15.19 1.11 1.09
C TYR A 52 -14.31 2.13 1.84
N PHE A 53 -14.38 3.39 1.44
CA PHE A 53 -13.71 4.46 2.17
C PHE A 53 -14.33 4.68 3.56
N CYS A 54 -15.66 4.60 3.68
CA CYS A 54 -16.37 4.65 4.95
C CYS A 54 -15.93 3.51 5.89
N GLU A 55 -15.78 2.28 5.37
CA GLU A 55 -15.27 1.15 6.16
C GLU A 55 -13.84 1.37 6.64
N TYR A 56 -12.99 1.96 5.79
CA TYR A 56 -11.64 2.36 6.19
C TYR A 56 -11.67 3.38 7.34
N VAL A 57 -12.50 4.43 7.25
CA VAL A 57 -12.69 5.43 8.33
C VAL A 57 -13.18 4.79 9.61
N LYS A 58 -14.16 3.88 9.52
CA LYS A 58 -14.67 3.13 10.66
C LYS A 58 -13.57 2.32 11.33
N SER A 59 -12.77 1.60 10.55
CA SER A 59 -11.65 0.79 11.03
C SER A 59 -10.55 1.65 11.66
N GLU A 60 -10.23 2.82 11.10
CA GLU A 60 -9.30 3.80 11.71
C GLU A 60 -9.74 4.18 13.13
N ILE A 61 -11.04 4.40 13.34
CA ILE A 61 -11.58 4.73 14.68
C ILE A 61 -11.54 3.52 15.60
N GLU A 62 -11.98 2.34 15.11
CA GLU A 62 -12.05 1.12 15.91
C GLU A 62 -10.66 0.58 16.28
N ASN A 63 -9.62 0.87 15.52
CA ASN A 63 -8.24 0.48 15.78
C ASN A 63 -7.44 1.50 16.60
N SER A 64 -7.91 2.75 16.72
CA SER A 64 -7.16 3.81 17.40
C SER A 64 -7.56 3.95 18.86
N GLU A 65 -6.57 3.87 19.76
CA GLU A 65 -6.74 4.08 21.22
C GLU A 65 -7.18 5.52 21.58
N LEU A 66 -7.09 6.48 20.65
CA LEU A 66 -7.62 7.84 20.82
C LEU A 66 -9.13 7.84 21.13
N PHE A 67 -9.85 6.83 20.68
CA PHE A 67 -11.32 6.72 20.82
C PHE A 67 -11.76 5.82 21.97
N GLY A 68 -10.85 5.19 22.70
CA GLY A 68 -11.12 4.35 23.85
C GLY A 68 -10.04 3.28 24.08
N ALA A 69 -9.83 2.91 25.34
CA ALA A 69 -8.81 1.93 25.72
C ALA A 69 -9.15 0.50 25.24
N THR A 70 -10.44 0.21 25.06
CA THR A 70 -10.89 -1.12 24.61
C THR A 70 -11.66 -1.05 23.29
N PRO A 71 -11.65 -2.13 22.48
CA PRO A 71 -12.42 -2.19 21.24
C PRO A 71 -13.91 -1.85 21.45
N LYS A 72 -14.48 -2.29 22.57
CA LYS A 72 -15.87 -1.99 22.91
C LYS A 72 -16.13 -0.49 23.13
N GLU A 73 -15.22 0.20 23.79
CA GLU A 73 -15.31 1.67 24.00
C GLU A 73 -15.21 2.40 22.68
N ARG A 74 -14.30 1.99 21.81
CA ARG A 74 -14.12 2.57 20.48
C ARG A 74 -15.37 2.41 19.59
N SER A 75 -15.91 1.20 19.51
CA SER A 75 -17.19 0.95 18.81
C SER A 75 -18.36 1.74 19.42
N GLN A 76 -18.42 1.85 20.76
CA GLN A 76 -19.45 2.67 21.40
C GLN A 76 -19.28 4.16 21.11
N ARG A 77 -18.05 4.66 21.07
CA ARG A 77 -17.75 6.04 20.71
C ARG A 77 -18.22 6.34 19.28
N LEU A 78 -17.91 5.46 18.33
CA LEU A 78 -18.37 5.58 16.95
C LEU A 78 -19.90 5.56 16.83
N LEU A 79 -20.56 4.60 17.46
CA LEU A 79 -22.01 4.37 17.29
C LEU A 79 -22.89 5.34 18.09
N ARG A 80 -22.40 5.90 19.19
CA ARG A 80 -23.20 6.68 20.15
C ARG A 80 -22.59 8.03 20.52
N GLY A 81 -21.39 8.32 20.04
CA GLY A 81 -20.64 9.54 20.40
C GLY A 81 -21.15 10.80 19.73
N GLY A 82 -22.08 10.71 18.75
CA GLY A 82 -22.57 11.86 18.00
C GLY A 82 -21.44 12.55 17.21
N LEU A 83 -20.49 11.77 16.70
CA LEU A 83 -19.32 12.31 16.01
C LEU A 83 -19.67 12.88 14.64
N THR A 84 -19.14 14.06 14.34
CA THR A 84 -19.05 14.59 12.97
C THR A 84 -17.63 14.37 12.47
N ILE A 85 -17.47 13.55 11.41
CA ILE A 85 -16.16 13.15 10.87
C ILE A 85 -15.98 13.80 9.50
N THR A 86 -15.01 14.70 9.39
CA THR A 86 -14.56 15.26 8.12
C THR A 86 -13.45 14.37 7.58
N THR A 87 -13.68 13.81 6.39
CA THR A 87 -12.76 12.85 5.78
C THR A 87 -11.86 13.49 4.73
N THR A 88 -10.78 12.78 4.36
CA THR A 88 -9.84 13.19 3.31
C THR A 88 -10.36 12.92 1.90
N LEU A 89 -11.48 12.21 1.75
CA LEU A 89 -12.06 11.82 0.47
C LEU A 89 -12.43 13.01 -0.40
N ASP A 90 -11.94 13.04 -1.63
CA ASP A 90 -12.36 13.99 -2.66
C ASP A 90 -13.39 13.31 -3.58
N MET A 91 -14.65 13.70 -3.46
CA MET A 91 -15.74 13.07 -4.22
C MET A 91 -15.60 13.22 -5.74
N ASN A 92 -14.90 14.23 -6.25
CA ASN A 92 -14.62 14.34 -7.68
C ASN A 92 -13.55 13.34 -8.12
N LYS A 93 -12.52 13.13 -7.30
CA LYS A 93 -11.51 12.11 -7.54
C LYS A 93 -12.08 10.71 -7.37
N GLN A 94 -12.95 10.50 -6.36
CA GLN A 94 -13.67 9.23 -6.19
C GLN A 94 -14.49 8.89 -7.43
N ALA A 95 -15.32 9.83 -7.91
CA ALA A 95 -16.12 9.62 -9.11
C ALA A 95 -15.26 9.36 -10.36
N ALA A 96 -14.08 10.00 -10.47
CA ALA A 96 -13.14 9.73 -11.54
C ALA A 96 -12.51 8.34 -11.44
N ALA A 97 -12.23 7.87 -10.22
CA ALA A 97 -11.71 6.53 -9.95
C ALA A 97 -12.75 5.46 -10.30
N ASP A 98 -13.98 5.64 -9.85
CA ASP A 98 -15.10 4.73 -10.15
C ASP A 98 -15.34 4.64 -11.67
N ALA A 99 -15.36 5.78 -12.35
CA ALA A 99 -15.53 5.81 -13.80
C ALA A 99 -14.40 5.08 -14.54
N ALA A 100 -13.14 5.25 -14.10
CA ALA A 100 -12.00 4.57 -14.70
C ALA A 100 -12.02 3.07 -14.43
N VAL A 101 -12.34 2.64 -13.22
CA VAL A 101 -12.48 1.22 -12.86
C VAL A 101 -13.59 0.58 -13.68
N GLN A 102 -14.78 1.19 -13.74
CA GLN A 102 -15.93 0.65 -14.47
C GLN A 102 -15.72 0.61 -15.99
N GLU A 103 -14.91 1.50 -16.58
CA GLU A 103 -14.59 1.50 -18.01
C GLU A 103 -13.75 0.30 -18.41
N TYR A 104 -12.83 -0.16 -17.52
CA TYR A 104 -11.90 -1.25 -17.82
C TYR A 104 -12.36 -2.59 -17.29
N VAL A 105 -12.95 -2.63 -16.10
CA VAL A 105 -13.48 -3.85 -15.47
C VAL A 105 -14.83 -3.52 -14.81
N PRO A 106 -15.94 -3.62 -15.54
CA PRO A 106 -17.28 -3.35 -14.99
C PRO A 106 -17.62 -4.25 -13.80
N THR A 107 -18.43 -3.76 -12.88
CA THR A 107 -19.00 -4.58 -11.81
C THR A 107 -19.79 -5.74 -12.40
N GLY A 108 -19.52 -6.95 -11.92
CA GLY A 108 -20.16 -8.17 -12.44
C GLY A 108 -19.66 -8.62 -13.81
N ASP A 109 -18.44 -8.19 -14.23
CA ASP A 109 -17.83 -8.65 -15.47
C ASP A 109 -17.72 -10.18 -15.49
N PRO A 110 -18.13 -10.86 -16.58
CA PRO A 110 -18.13 -12.33 -16.66
C PRO A 110 -16.76 -12.99 -16.51
N SER A 111 -15.67 -12.24 -16.61
CA SER A 111 -14.31 -12.74 -16.35
C SER A 111 -14.05 -12.99 -14.87
N GLU A 112 -14.88 -12.46 -13.96
CA GLU A 112 -14.71 -12.44 -12.51
C GLU A 112 -13.45 -11.67 -12.05
N VAL A 113 -12.73 -11.04 -12.95
CA VAL A 113 -11.57 -10.19 -12.63
C VAL A 113 -12.00 -9.01 -11.78
N LYS A 114 -11.23 -8.76 -10.73
CA LYS A 114 -11.38 -7.60 -9.86
C LYS A 114 -10.40 -6.51 -10.26
N ALA A 115 -10.78 -5.27 -9.97
CA ALA A 115 -9.93 -4.12 -10.12
C ALA A 115 -10.01 -3.26 -8.87
N ALA A 116 -8.89 -2.74 -8.42
CA ALA A 116 -8.80 -1.82 -7.30
C ALA A 116 -7.90 -0.63 -7.66
N LEU A 117 -8.27 0.55 -7.15
CA LEU A 117 -7.54 1.80 -7.33
C LEU A 117 -7.47 2.55 -5.99
N SER A 118 -6.25 2.82 -5.53
CA SER A 118 -5.97 3.67 -4.37
C SER A 118 -5.23 4.91 -4.79
N SER A 119 -5.60 6.07 -4.25
CA SER A 119 -4.96 7.35 -4.57
C SER A 119 -4.66 8.15 -3.32
N VAL A 120 -3.39 8.60 -3.19
CA VAL A 120 -2.83 9.27 -2.00
C VAL A 120 -2.15 10.57 -2.41
N GLU A 121 -2.32 11.61 -1.61
CA GLU A 121 -1.69 12.92 -1.80
C GLU A 121 -0.27 12.92 -1.20
N PRO A 122 0.78 13.13 -2.03
CA PRO A 122 2.17 13.12 -1.57
C PRO A 122 2.45 14.15 -0.48
N GLY A 123 3.25 13.77 0.51
CA GLY A 123 3.68 14.64 1.61
C GLY A 123 2.62 14.91 2.67
N THR A 124 1.40 14.36 2.51
CA THR A 124 0.31 14.51 3.48
C THR A 124 -0.22 13.17 3.99
N GLY A 125 -0.16 12.13 3.17
CA GLY A 125 -0.77 10.82 3.43
C GLY A 125 -2.29 10.78 3.22
N ARG A 126 -2.94 11.86 2.79
CA ARG A 126 -4.39 11.92 2.59
C ARG A 126 -4.83 10.92 1.51
N ILE A 127 -5.70 10.00 1.87
CA ILE A 127 -6.36 9.10 0.91
C ILE A 127 -7.48 9.91 0.24
N VAL A 128 -7.38 10.13 -1.06
CA VAL A 128 -8.33 10.97 -1.79
C VAL A 128 -9.31 10.19 -2.66
N ALA A 129 -9.04 8.92 -2.91
CA ALA A 129 -9.95 7.97 -3.56
C ALA A 129 -9.59 6.54 -3.21
N LEU A 130 -10.61 5.69 -3.00
CA LEU A 130 -10.54 4.23 -2.92
C LEU A 130 -11.67 3.67 -3.78
N SER A 131 -11.36 3.00 -4.87
CA SER A 131 -12.34 2.44 -5.79
C SER A 131 -12.06 0.97 -6.11
N GLN A 132 -13.11 0.20 -6.32
CA GLN A 132 -13.04 -1.16 -6.85
C GLN A 132 -14.31 -1.51 -7.61
N ASN A 133 -14.25 -2.56 -8.45
CA ASN A 133 -15.35 -2.96 -9.34
C ASN A 133 -16.39 -3.88 -8.68
N THR A 134 -16.61 -3.73 -7.37
CA THR A 134 -17.64 -4.49 -6.65
C THR A 134 -18.61 -3.57 -5.93
N ASN A 135 -19.85 -4.04 -5.74
CA ASN A 135 -20.81 -3.40 -4.85
C ASN A 135 -20.44 -3.69 -3.39
N TYR A 136 -20.64 -2.71 -2.53
CA TYR A 136 -20.45 -2.95 -1.10
C TYR A 136 -21.67 -3.62 -0.51
N GLY A 137 -21.52 -4.81 0.07
CA GLY A 137 -22.59 -5.58 0.67
C GLY A 137 -22.14 -6.95 1.14
N VAL A 138 -23.08 -7.70 1.73
CA VAL A 138 -22.82 -9.07 2.17
C VAL A 138 -22.62 -9.95 0.94
N ASP A 139 -21.48 -10.63 0.90
CA ASP A 139 -21.15 -11.60 -0.11
C ASP A 139 -22.10 -12.82 -0.06
N THR A 140 -22.49 -13.31 -1.22
CA THR A 140 -23.24 -14.55 -1.35
C THR A 140 -22.56 -15.41 -2.42
N GLU A 141 -22.52 -16.75 -2.23
CA GLU A 141 -21.91 -17.69 -3.19
C GLU A 141 -22.43 -17.55 -4.64
N ALA A 142 -23.54 -16.87 -4.83
CA ALA A 142 -24.16 -16.68 -6.16
C ALA A 142 -23.84 -15.31 -6.78
N ASP A 143 -23.20 -14.39 -6.05
CA ASP A 143 -22.96 -13.01 -6.51
C ASP A 143 -21.53 -12.57 -6.21
N PHE A 144 -20.62 -12.84 -7.15
CA PHE A 144 -19.22 -12.41 -7.09
C PHE A 144 -19.04 -10.88 -7.32
N SER A 145 -20.14 -10.15 -7.59
CA SER A 145 -20.10 -8.70 -7.80
C SER A 145 -20.28 -7.88 -6.53
N THR A 146 -20.55 -8.52 -5.40
CA THR A 146 -20.85 -7.87 -4.12
C THR A 146 -19.93 -8.42 -3.02
N THR A 147 -19.28 -7.55 -2.26
CA THR A 147 -18.44 -7.93 -1.11
C THR A 147 -18.29 -6.78 -0.12
N GLN A 148 -18.00 -7.09 1.15
CA GLN A 148 -17.57 -6.11 2.14
C GLN A 148 -16.04 -5.96 2.21
N ILE A 149 -15.31 -6.85 1.54
CA ILE A 149 -13.84 -6.84 1.54
C ILE A 149 -13.34 -5.70 0.64
N SER A 150 -12.49 -4.84 1.18
CA SER A 150 -11.77 -3.83 0.41
C SER A 150 -10.53 -4.45 -0.23
N TYR A 151 -10.45 -4.45 -1.55
CA TYR A 151 -9.23 -4.89 -2.26
C TYR A 151 -8.12 -3.83 -2.24
N ASN A 152 -8.40 -2.65 -1.68
CA ASN A 152 -7.46 -1.56 -1.56
C ASN A 152 -6.67 -1.54 -0.26
N ALA A 153 -7.24 -2.09 0.83
CA ALA A 153 -6.75 -1.95 2.19
C ALA A 153 -6.22 -3.28 2.77
N ASP A 154 -5.52 -3.19 3.89
CA ASP A 154 -5.09 -4.34 4.68
C ASP A 154 -6.23 -4.92 5.55
N GLY A 155 -5.98 -6.10 6.16
CA GLY A 155 -6.97 -6.78 6.99
C GLY A 155 -7.45 -5.96 8.19
N SER A 156 -6.62 -5.08 8.74
CA SER A 156 -7.01 -4.21 9.85
C SER A 156 -7.97 -3.10 9.43
N HIS A 157 -8.08 -2.81 8.13
CA HIS A 157 -8.94 -1.79 7.55
C HIS A 157 -10.02 -2.39 6.61
N GLY A 158 -10.47 -3.60 6.91
CA GLY A 158 -11.55 -4.27 6.17
C GLY A 158 -11.10 -4.86 4.83
N GLY A 159 -9.81 -5.01 4.62
CA GLY A 159 -9.24 -5.60 3.41
C GLY A 159 -9.06 -7.10 3.47
N LEU A 160 -8.45 -7.65 2.41
CA LEU A 160 -8.11 -9.05 2.31
C LEU A 160 -6.91 -9.37 3.20
N GLU A 161 -7.08 -10.34 4.11
CA GLU A 161 -6.01 -10.86 4.95
C GLU A 161 -5.57 -12.22 4.42
N ASN A 162 -4.28 -12.37 4.11
CA ASN A 162 -3.69 -13.59 3.60
C ASN A 162 -3.19 -14.50 4.74
N TYR A 163 -3.07 -15.78 4.44
CA TYR A 163 -2.72 -16.80 5.45
C TYR A 163 -1.32 -16.61 6.06
N ASP A 164 -0.40 -15.96 5.36
CA ASP A 164 0.97 -15.68 5.80
C ASP A 164 1.12 -14.37 6.59
N GLY A 165 0.01 -13.69 6.90
CA GLY A 165 -0.02 -12.42 7.61
C GLY A 165 0.28 -11.20 6.74
N THR A 166 0.26 -11.35 5.42
CA THR A 166 0.26 -10.24 4.47
C THR A 166 -1.18 -9.84 4.11
N SER A 167 -1.33 -8.78 3.32
CA SER A 167 -2.63 -8.36 2.76
C SER A 167 -2.48 -8.01 1.30
N GLY A 168 -3.57 -8.17 0.55
CA GLY A 168 -3.64 -7.80 -0.85
C GLY A 168 -3.07 -8.85 -1.78
N PHE A 169 -2.21 -8.44 -2.72
CA PHE A 169 -1.86 -9.22 -3.90
C PHE A 169 -0.38 -9.04 -4.26
N GLN A 170 0.22 -10.03 -4.92
CA GLN A 170 1.61 -9.93 -5.36
C GLN A 170 1.80 -8.75 -6.33
N PRO A 171 2.67 -7.77 -5.99
CA PRO A 171 2.86 -6.56 -6.79
C PRO A 171 3.68 -6.80 -8.06
N GLY A 172 4.33 -7.96 -8.16
CA GLY A 172 5.21 -8.23 -9.28
C GLY A 172 6.25 -7.12 -9.44
N SER A 173 6.56 -6.76 -10.68
CA SER A 173 7.60 -5.78 -10.98
C SER A 173 7.39 -4.36 -10.44
N THR A 174 6.24 -4.02 -9.84
CA THR A 174 6.12 -2.72 -9.14
C THR A 174 7.00 -2.66 -7.89
N PHE A 175 7.31 -3.82 -7.27
CA PHE A 175 8.24 -3.89 -6.14
C PHE A 175 9.67 -3.45 -6.49
N LYS A 176 10.06 -3.51 -7.75
CA LYS A 176 11.37 -3.06 -8.24
C LYS A 176 11.71 -1.61 -7.88
N ALA A 177 10.71 -0.77 -7.61
CA ALA A 177 10.93 0.59 -7.15
C ALA A 177 11.63 0.65 -5.78
N PHE A 178 11.42 -0.34 -4.90
CA PHE A 178 12.10 -0.41 -3.60
C PHE A 178 13.56 -0.88 -3.74
N VAL A 179 13.82 -1.82 -4.63
CA VAL A 179 15.19 -2.20 -5.01
C VAL A 179 15.95 -1.00 -5.58
N LEU A 180 15.31 -0.22 -6.45
CA LEU A 180 15.87 0.99 -7.04
C LEU A 180 16.09 2.09 -5.98
N ALA A 181 15.17 2.24 -5.04
CA ALA A 181 15.28 3.21 -3.95
C ALA A 181 16.46 2.89 -3.04
N GLU A 182 16.65 1.61 -2.66
CA GLU A 182 17.80 1.20 -1.86
C GLU A 182 19.10 1.30 -2.65
N TRP A 183 19.11 0.98 -3.96
CA TRP A 183 20.24 1.19 -4.85
C TRP A 183 20.78 2.62 -4.79
N TYR A 184 19.90 3.61 -4.88
CA TYR A 184 20.29 5.02 -4.77
C TYR A 184 20.60 5.45 -3.35
N GLN A 185 19.97 4.84 -2.36
CA GLN A 185 20.23 5.11 -0.94
C GLN A 185 21.65 4.67 -0.56
N GLU A 186 22.16 3.57 -1.10
CA GLU A 186 23.53 3.09 -0.92
C GLU A 186 24.55 3.86 -1.79
N GLY A 187 24.10 4.84 -2.59
CA GLY A 187 24.95 5.75 -3.35
C GLY A 187 25.37 5.25 -4.74
N HIS A 188 24.76 4.18 -5.22
CA HIS A 188 24.99 3.64 -6.55
C HIS A 188 24.47 4.55 -7.68
N SER A 189 24.78 4.21 -8.93
CA SER A 189 24.49 5.00 -10.12
C SER A 189 23.40 4.37 -10.99
N GLY A 190 22.52 5.20 -11.56
CA GLY A 190 21.61 4.78 -12.62
C GLY A 190 22.30 4.39 -13.94
N ASN A 191 23.57 4.77 -14.09
CA ASN A 191 24.41 4.42 -15.24
C ASN A 191 25.18 3.10 -15.04
N ASP A 192 25.16 2.51 -13.85
CA ASP A 192 25.76 1.19 -13.63
C ASP A 192 25.10 0.17 -14.55
N ALA A 193 25.91 -0.67 -15.17
CA ALA A 193 25.45 -1.55 -16.23
C ALA A 193 25.76 -3.02 -15.91
N PHE A 194 24.82 -3.90 -16.20
CA PHE A 194 24.89 -5.32 -15.92
C PHE A 194 24.67 -6.15 -17.18
N ASN A 195 25.25 -7.33 -17.21
CA ASN A 195 24.83 -8.37 -18.13
C ASN A 195 23.47 -8.92 -17.66
N THR A 196 22.46 -8.69 -18.46
CA THR A 196 21.06 -9.07 -18.18
C THR A 196 20.62 -10.37 -18.87
N SER A 197 21.55 -11.14 -19.42
CA SER A 197 21.23 -12.48 -19.93
C SER A 197 20.70 -13.38 -18.80
N PRO A 198 19.73 -14.30 -19.09
CA PRO A 198 19.22 -15.26 -18.12
C PRO A 198 20.33 -15.94 -17.33
N THR A 199 20.16 -16.04 -16.03
CA THR A 199 21.22 -16.49 -15.13
C THR A 199 20.66 -17.26 -13.93
N THR A 200 21.50 -18.10 -13.33
CA THR A 200 21.17 -18.77 -12.07
C THR A 200 22.15 -18.30 -11.00
N PHE A 201 21.63 -17.81 -9.91
CA PHE A 201 22.36 -17.42 -8.73
C PHE A 201 22.34 -18.58 -7.73
N GLY A 202 23.46 -18.82 -7.04
CA GLY A 202 23.53 -19.75 -5.90
C GLY A 202 23.10 -19.08 -4.60
N ALA A 203 22.81 -19.85 -3.57
CA ALA A 203 22.49 -19.31 -2.24
C ALA A 203 23.61 -18.40 -1.69
N SER A 204 24.87 -18.71 -1.98
CA SER A 204 26.03 -17.90 -1.55
C SER A 204 26.20 -16.57 -2.29
N ASP A 205 25.41 -16.33 -3.32
CA ASP A 205 25.47 -15.08 -4.09
C ASP A 205 24.63 -13.95 -3.44
N TRP A 206 23.87 -14.27 -2.40
CA TRP A 206 22.99 -13.32 -1.71
C TRP A 206 23.54 -12.93 -0.35
N THR A 207 23.42 -11.66 -0.01
CA THR A 207 23.61 -11.13 1.35
C THR A 207 22.24 -10.92 1.98
N ILE A 208 21.94 -11.66 3.06
CA ILE A 208 20.71 -11.56 3.86
C ILE A 208 21.13 -11.58 5.34
N SER A 209 21.55 -10.42 5.86
CA SER A 209 22.19 -10.33 7.17
C SER A 209 21.23 -10.62 8.33
N CYS A 210 19.95 -10.27 8.20
CA CYS A 210 18.92 -10.45 9.22
C CYS A 210 18.39 -11.89 9.30
N ASP A 211 18.42 -12.65 8.20
CA ASP A 211 18.03 -14.06 8.16
C ASP A 211 18.75 -14.83 7.03
N PRO A 212 20.01 -15.24 7.25
CA PRO A 212 20.79 -15.96 6.23
C PRO A 212 20.14 -17.27 5.76
N SER A 213 19.17 -17.82 6.50
CA SER A 213 18.47 -19.05 6.11
C SER A 213 17.53 -18.86 4.92
N LYS A 214 17.23 -17.61 4.56
CA LYS A 214 16.39 -17.25 3.39
C LYS A 214 17.19 -17.20 2.08
N ALA A 215 18.52 -17.29 2.13
CA ALA A 215 19.35 -17.37 0.95
C ALA A 215 19.11 -18.69 0.21
N ASP A 216 18.60 -18.63 -1.00
CA ASP A 216 18.29 -19.79 -1.81
C ASP A 216 18.80 -19.63 -3.25
N LYS A 217 18.90 -20.77 -3.94
CA LYS A 217 19.24 -20.78 -5.38
C LYS A 217 18.06 -20.20 -6.18
N TRP A 218 18.36 -19.22 -7.02
CA TRP A 218 17.34 -18.59 -7.84
C TRP A 218 17.77 -18.49 -9.32
N SER A 219 16.92 -19.02 -10.21
CA SER A 219 17.10 -18.91 -11.66
C SER A 219 16.19 -17.80 -12.19
N VAL A 220 16.77 -16.79 -12.82
CA VAL A 220 16.06 -15.60 -13.27
C VAL A 220 16.15 -15.48 -14.78
N GLY A 221 15.00 -15.37 -15.43
CA GLY A 221 14.84 -15.02 -16.83
C GLY A 221 14.14 -13.66 -17.00
N ASN A 222 14.18 -13.14 -18.21
CA ASN A 222 13.44 -11.94 -18.59
C ASN A 222 12.14 -12.30 -19.30
N ALA A 223 11.20 -11.37 -19.41
CA ALA A 223 9.94 -11.57 -20.13
C ALA A 223 10.18 -11.83 -21.63
N ASN A 224 11.22 -11.20 -22.20
CA ASN A 224 11.57 -11.36 -23.62
C ASN A 224 13.05 -11.73 -23.79
N ALA A 225 13.35 -12.59 -24.75
CA ALA A 225 14.74 -12.99 -25.05
C ALA A 225 15.63 -11.82 -25.50
N SER A 226 15.03 -10.77 -26.08
CA SER A 226 15.72 -9.54 -26.53
C SER A 226 16.21 -8.66 -25.37
N GLU A 227 15.83 -8.95 -24.14
CA GLU A 227 16.24 -8.22 -22.93
C GLU A 227 17.58 -8.75 -22.35
N GLY A 228 18.18 -9.73 -23.00
CA GLY A 228 19.58 -10.15 -22.72
C GLY A 228 20.59 -9.14 -23.28
N GLY A 229 21.79 -9.12 -22.70
CA GLY A 229 22.86 -8.20 -23.11
C GLY A 229 23.31 -7.29 -21.99
N THR A 230 23.84 -6.11 -22.32
CA THR A 230 24.28 -5.12 -21.32
C THR A 230 23.30 -3.97 -21.24
N HIS A 231 22.71 -3.76 -20.06
CA HIS A 231 21.76 -2.69 -19.80
C HIS A 231 22.14 -1.93 -18.53
N THR A 232 21.96 -0.61 -18.56
CA THR A 232 22.08 0.23 -17.36
C THR A 232 20.92 0.00 -16.41
N VAL A 233 21.04 0.48 -15.16
CA VAL A 233 19.94 0.50 -14.17
C VAL A 233 18.74 1.27 -14.73
N VAL A 234 18.96 2.43 -15.36
CA VAL A 234 17.88 3.20 -16.01
C VAL A 234 17.19 2.39 -17.11
N GLN A 235 17.95 1.73 -18.00
CA GLN A 235 17.38 0.90 -19.06
C GLN A 235 16.64 -0.34 -18.48
N SER A 236 17.23 -0.99 -17.47
CA SER A 236 16.60 -2.12 -16.79
C SER A 236 15.29 -1.71 -16.12
N THR A 237 15.21 -0.50 -15.57
CA THR A 237 13.97 0.04 -14.96
C THR A 237 12.92 0.34 -16.04
N ALA A 238 13.29 1.05 -17.11
CA ALA A 238 12.41 1.41 -18.21
C ALA A 238 11.76 0.18 -18.88
N MET A 239 12.56 -0.88 -19.10
CA MET A 239 12.15 -2.12 -19.74
C MET A 239 11.68 -3.19 -18.74
N SER A 240 11.76 -2.91 -17.44
CA SER A 240 11.40 -3.87 -16.37
C SER A 240 12.23 -5.17 -16.40
N ILE A 241 13.50 -5.13 -16.78
CA ILE A 241 14.37 -6.31 -16.99
C ILE A 241 14.63 -7.02 -15.66
N ASN A 242 14.15 -8.27 -15.51
CA ASN A 242 14.23 -9.02 -14.26
C ASN A 242 15.67 -9.28 -13.83
N VAL A 243 16.52 -9.75 -14.76
CA VAL A 243 17.93 -10.08 -14.46
C VAL A 243 18.73 -8.84 -14.04
N GLY A 244 18.40 -7.64 -14.59
CA GLY A 244 19.01 -6.40 -14.16
C GLY A 244 18.76 -6.11 -12.68
N PHE A 245 17.52 -6.29 -12.23
CA PHE A 245 17.15 -6.12 -10.82
C PHE A 245 17.73 -7.22 -9.91
N ALA A 246 17.77 -8.48 -10.35
CA ALA A 246 18.47 -9.54 -9.62
C ALA A 246 19.97 -9.23 -9.44
N ARG A 247 20.61 -8.60 -10.45
CA ARG A 247 22.01 -8.16 -10.34
C ARG A 247 22.21 -7.00 -9.37
N MET A 248 21.26 -6.06 -9.31
CA MET A 248 21.27 -4.98 -8.31
C MET A 248 21.13 -5.59 -6.91
N THR A 249 20.13 -6.45 -6.71
CA THR A 249 19.87 -7.15 -5.43
C THR A 249 21.08 -7.97 -4.96
N GLN A 250 21.81 -8.62 -5.89
CA GLN A 250 23.05 -9.36 -5.57
C GLN A 250 24.13 -8.47 -4.94
N GLN A 251 24.14 -7.16 -5.22
CA GLN A 251 25.14 -6.22 -4.72
C GLN A 251 24.74 -5.52 -3.41
N MET A 252 23.52 -5.75 -2.95
CA MET A 252 22.96 -5.13 -1.74
C MET A 252 22.62 -6.21 -0.70
N ASP A 253 22.40 -5.80 0.55
CA ASP A 253 21.77 -6.65 1.54
C ASP A 253 20.24 -6.64 1.33
N ILE A 254 19.65 -7.82 1.12
CA ILE A 254 18.20 -7.94 0.88
C ILE A 254 17.38 -7.44 2.09
N CYS A 255 17.93 -7.52 3.30
CA CYS A 255 17.31 -6.94 4.49
C CYS A 255 17.15 -5.43 4.37
N ASN A 256 18.13 -4.71 3.80
CA ASN A 256 18.01 -3.28 3.58
C ASN A 256 16.88 -2.94 2.59
N ILE A 257 16.66 -3.79 1.58
CA ILE A 257 15.58 -3.63 0.60
C ILE A 257 14.21 -3.78 1.26
N THR A 258 14.02 -4.84 2.08
CA THR A 258 12.75 -5.06 2.81
C THR A 258 12.52 -4.01 3.89
N ASP A 259 13.57 -3.59 4.59
CA ASP A 259 13.53 -2.47 5.55
C ASP A 259 13.20 -1.14 4.87
N ARG A 260 13.69 -0.90 3.64
CA ARG A 260 13.33 0.27 2.84
C ARG A 260 11.86 0.26 2.49
N ALA A 261 11.35 -0.88 2.02
CA ALA A 261 9.93 -1.04 1.73
C ALA A 261 9.08 -0.79 2.99
N ALA A 262 9.46 -1.35 4.14
CA ALA A 262 8.78 -1.15 5.41
C ALA A 262 8.79 0.31 5.89
N LYS A 263 9.93 1.03 5.77
CA LYS A 263 10.01 2.47 6.07
C LYS A 263 9.13 3.32 5.16
N LEU A 264 8.83 2.82 3.97
CA LEU A 264 7.90 3.42 3.01
C LEU A 264 6.46 2.90 3.17
N GLY A 265 6.17 2.14 4.24
CA GLY A 265 4.83 1.67 4.59
C GLY A 265 4.38 0.38 3.92
N VAL A 266 5.29 -0.35 3.26
CA VAL A 266 5.00 -1.67 2.67
C VAL A 266 5.47 -2.75 3.64
N THR A 267 4.53 -3.28 4.41
CA THR A 267 4.75 -4.17 5.54
C THR A 267 3.74 -5.32 5.54
N THR A 268 3.98 -6.31 6.39
CA THR A 268 2.97 -7.28 6.81
C THR A 268 1.86 -6.61 7.65
N ASN A 269 0.79 -7.34 7.97
CA ASN A 269 -0.30 -6.83 8.82
C ASN A 269 0.15 -6.50 10.26
N SER A 270 1.22 -7.12 10.74
CA SER A 270 1.84 -6.79 12.04
C SER A 270 2.73 -5.55 12.01
N GLY A 271 2.98 -4.99 10.82
CA GLY A 271 3.88 -3.85 10.63
C GLY A 271 5.36 -4.25 10.47
N ASP A 272 5.65 -5.54 10.42
CA ASP A 272 7.01 -6.05 10.21
C ASP A 272 7.41 -5.95 8.72
N PRO A 273 8.71 -5.87 8.40
CA PRO A 273 9.21 -5.97 7.04
C PRO A 273 8.78 -7.29 6.38
N LEU A 274 8.60 -7.27 5.05
CA LEU A 274 8.39 -8.47 4.24
C LEU A 274 9.60 -9.42 4.36
N VAL A 275 9.37 -10.72 4.10
CA VAL A 275 10.42 -11.74 4.25
C VAL A 275 11.55 -11.49 3.22
N PRO A 276 12.82 -11.40 3.65
CA PRO A 276 13.95 -11.03 2.78
C PRO A 276 14.44 -12.21 1.94
N THR A 277 13.65 -12.62 0.95
CA THR A 277 14.04 -13.64 -0.03
C THR A 277 14.63 -13.03 -1.29
N PRO A 278 15.48 -13.71 -2.07
CA PRO A 278 15.96 -13.18 -3.34
C PRO A 278 14.85 -12.79 -4.32
N SER A 279 13.75 -13.55 -4.35
CA SER A 279 12.60 -13.32 -5.23
C SER A 279 11.79 -12.06 -4.87
N ILE A 280 11.96 -11.50 -3.66
CA ILE A 280 11.29 -10.25 -3.26
C ILE A 280 11.61 -9.11 -4.23
N ALA A 281 12.79 -9.14 -4.87
CA ALA A 281 13.16 -8.16 -5.89
C ALA A 281 12.18 -8.05 -7.06
N LEU A 282 11.41 -9.11 -7.30
CA LEU A 282 10.37 -9.16 -8.33
C LEU A 282 8.94 -9.11 -7.76
N GLY A 283 8.78 -8.87 -6.44
CA GLY A 283 7.49 -8.70 -5.79
C GLY A 283 6.74 -10.01 -5.57
N SER A 284 7.39 -10.98 -4.94
CA SER A 284 6.86 -12.32 -4.68
C SER A 284 6.00 -12.42 -3.41
N GLN A 285 5.78 -11.32 -2.69
CA GLN A 285 4.92 -11.30 -1.49
C GLN A 285 3.82 -10.25 -1.67
N GLU A 286 2.70 -10.50 -1.04
CA GLU A 286 1.48 -9.74 -1.21
C GLU A 286 1.55 -8.38 -0.52
N VAL A 287 0.99 -7.36 -1.17
CA VAL A 287 0.88 -5.98 -0.69
C VAL A 287 -0.45 -5.38 -1.16
N THR A 288 -0.91 -4.32 -0.51
CA THR A 288 -2.15 -3.67 -0.91
C THR A 288 -1.93 -2.52 -1.90
N PRO A 289 -2.91 -2.20 -2.75
CA PRO A 289 -2.86 -1.01 -3.59
C PRO A 289 -2.64 0.28 -2.80
N LEU A 290 -3.18 0.39 -1.59
CA LEU A 290 -3.00 1.57 -0.74
C LEU A 290 -1.58 1.68 -0.20
N GLN A 291 -0.95 0.57 0.24
CA GLN A 291 0.46 0.56 0.63
C GLN A 291 1.35 1.03 -0.52
N MET A 292 1.10 0.51 -1.73
CA MET A 292 1.87 0.89 -2.92
C MET A 292 1.65 2.36 -3.30
N ALA A 293 0.43 2.88 -3.24
CA ALA A 293 0.15 4.29 -3.49
C ALA A 293 0.86 5.20 -2.47
N GLY A 294 0.81 4.86 -1.17
CA GLY A 294 1.48 5.57 -0.09
C GLY A 294 3.01 5.58 -0.23
N ALA A 295 3.59 4.43 -0.58
CA ALA A 295 5.03 4.30 -0.79
C ALA A 295 5.52 5.12 -1.99
N TYR A 296 4.79 5.08 -3.11
CA TYR A 296 5.14 5.88 -4.29
C TYR A 296 4.88 7.37 -4.09
N ALA A 297 3.93 7.75 -3.22
CA ALA A 297 3.74 9.12 -2.78
C ALA A 297 4.99 9.68 -2.06
N ALA A 298 5.73 8.84 -1.33
CA ALA A 298 6.98 9.25 -0.71
C ALA A 298 8.07 9.57 -1.74
N PHE A 299 8.16 8.85 -2.87
CA PHE A 299 9.07 9.22 -3.95
C PHE A 299 8.72 10.58 -4.56
N ALA A 300 7.42 10.89 -4.70
CA ALA A 300 6.95 12.20 -5.15
C ALA A 300 7.22 13.31 -4.13
N ALA A 301 7.33 12.99 -2.85
CA ALA A 301 7.55 13.90 -1.72
C ALA A 301 9.01 13.89 -1.22
N HIS A 302 9.99 13.66 -2.09
CA HIS A 302 11.41 13.69 -1.77
C HIS A 302 11.83 12.74 -0.62
N GLY A 303 11.18 11.57 -0.54
CA GLY A 303 11.45 10.56 0.48
C GLY A 303 10.71 10.76 1.81
N LEU A 304 9.85 11.77 1.90
CA LEU A 304 8.95 11.95 3.04
C LEU A 304 7.77 10.98 2.94
N TYR A 305 7.78 9.95 3.75
CA TYR A 305 6.64 9.03 3.88
C TYR A 305 5.67 9.53 4.94
N CYS A 306 4.40 9.60 4.57
CA CYS A 306 3.29 9.85 5.49
C CYS A 306 2.36 8.63 5.45
N ARG A 307 2.04 8.04 6.60
CA ARG A 307 1.06 6.97 6.68
C ARG A 307 -0.26 7.43 6.04
N PRO A 308 -0.89 6.61 5.19
CA PRO A 308 -2.21 6.93 4.66
C PRO A 308 -3.22 7.21 5.77
N ILE A 309 -3.96 8.32 5.65
CA ILE A 309 -4.99 8.76 6.58
C ILE A 309 -6.30 9.03 5.84
N ALA A 310 -7.41 8.72 6.49
CA ALA A 310 -8.76 8.93 5.95
C ALA A 310 -9.54 10.05 6.64
N ILE A 311 -9.01 10.61 7.74
CA ILE A 311 -9.72 11.55 8.60
C ILE A 311 -8.94 12.86 8.71
N ASP A 312 -9.60 13.98 8.36
CA ASP A 312 -9.04 15.33 8.51
C ASP A 312 -9.40 15.96 9.85
N ALA A 313 -10.65 15.79 10.31
CA ALA A 313 -11.13 16.36 11.55
C ALA A 313 -12.28 15.53 12.13
N ILE A 314 -12.42 15.56 13.46
CA ILE A 314 -13.56 14.99 14.17
C ILE A 314 -14.06 16.01 15.18
N GLU A 315 -15.39 16.17 15.27
CA GLU A 315 -16.07 16.94 16.31
C GLU A 315 -17.02 16.03 17.09
N ASP A 316 -17.19 16.31 18.38
CA ASP A 316 -18.18 15.65 19.22
C ASP A 316 -19.60 16.22 18.98
N ALA A 317 -20.60 15.70 19.71
CA ALA A 317 -22.00 16.14 19.61
C ALA A 317 -22.22 17.62 19.95
N ASP A 318 -21.31 18.22 20.70
CA ASP A 318 -21.37 19.64 21.11
C ASP A 318 -20.55 20.54 20.16
N GLY A 319 -19.92 19.97 19.11
CA GLY A 319 -19.09 20.68 18.13
C GLY A 319 -17.67 20.96 18.62
N ASN A 320 -17.20 20.29 19.68
CA ASN A 320 -15.82 20.43 20.13
C ASN A 320 -14.89 19.54 19.28
N PRO A 321 -13.72 20.08 18.86
CA PRO A 321 -12.76 19.28 18.08
C PRO A 321 -12.14 18.18 18.95
N LEU A 322 -11.99 17.00 18.36
CA LEU A 322 -11.31 15.84 18.95
C LEU A 322 -9.97 15.60 18.25
N GLU A 323 -9.07 14.91 18.95
CA GLU A 323 -7.82 14.45 18.36
C GLU A 323 -8.10 13.42 17.27
N VAL A 324 -7.33 13.48 16.17
CA VAL A 324 -7.45 12.57 15.00
C VAL A 324 -6.17 11.76 14.81
N PRO A 325 -6.25 10.57 14.19
CA PRO A 325 -5.07 9.79 13.85
C PRO A 325 -4.09 10.58 12.97
N SER A 326 -2.82 10.63 13.38
CA SER A 326 -1.78 11.37 12.66
C SER A 326 -1.23 10.57 11.48
N ALA A 327 -0.86 11.26 10.40
CA ALA A 327 -0.11 10.68 9.29
C ALA A 327 1.34 10.29 9.65
N ASN A 328 1.85 10.71 10.81
CA ASN A 328 3.19 10.39 11.31
C ASN A 328 4.28 10.47 10.22
N CYS A 329 4.33 11.60 9.51
CA CYS A 329 5.27 11.79 8.40
C CYS A 329 6.72 11.68 8.87
N THR A 330 7.51 10.85 8.19
CA THR A 330 8.94 10.62 8.49
C THR A 330 9.77 10.67 7.21
N GLN A 331 11.02 11.13 7.30
CA GLN A 331 11.97 11.04 6.20
C GLN A 331 12.42 9.58 6.08
N ALA A 332 11.78 8.81 5.22
CA ALA A 332 12.01 7.37 5.08
C ALA A 332 13.27 7.03 4.28
N MET A 333 13.75 7.94 3.43
CA MET A 333 14.99 7.81 2.67
C MET A 333 15.59 9.18 2.36
N ASP A 334 16.87 9.21 1.95
CA ASP A 334 17.53 10.44 1.52
C ASP A 334 16.80 11.10 0.36
N SER A 335 16.65 12.45 0.42
CA SER A 335 15.89 13.19 -0.60
C SER A 335 16.49 13.06 -1.99
N ASN A 336 17.82 13.04 -2.11
CA ASN A 336 18.49 12.87 -3.41
C ASN A 336 18.27 11.45 -3.95
N ALA A 337 18.27 10.43 -3.09
CA ALA A 337 17.96 9.05 -3.47
C ALA A 337 16.50 8.92 -3.95
N ALA A 338 15.55 9.56 -3.25
CA ALA A 338 14.14 9.61 -3.66
C ALA A 338 13.96 10.32 -5.01
N ASP A 339 14.61 11.48 -5.20
CA ASP A 339 14.57 12.23 -6.45
C ASP A 339 15.17 11.43 -7.62
N LYS A 340 16.29 10.73 -7.40
CA LYS A 340 16.86 9.81 -8.40
C LYS A 340 15.91 8.66 -8.73
N THR A 341 15.25 8.10 -7.73
CA THR A 341 14.25 7.05 -7.92
C THR A 341 13.10 7.57 -8.77
N ALA A 342 12.51 8.72 -8.42
CA ALA A 342 11.44 9.36 -9.18
C ALA A 342 11.86 9.65 -10.62
N MET A 343 13.04 10.27 -10.82
CA MET A 343 13.58 10.57 -12.15
C MET A 343 13.84 9.31 -12.97
N THR A 344 14.33 8.23 -12.37
CA THR A 344 14.53 6.96 -13.08
C THR A 344 13.20 6.34 -13.49
N LEU A 345 12.18 6.42 -12.62
CA LEU A 345 10.84 5.92 -12.91
C LEU A 345 10.11 6.73 -14.00
N THR A 346 10.54 7.97 -14.33
CA THR A 346 10.00 8.69 -15.51
C THR A 346 10.34 7.96 -16.81
N HIS A 347 11.49 7.28 -16.90
CA HIS A 347 11.90 6.53 -18.07
C HIS A 347 11.04 5.29 -18.37
N VAL A 348 10.24 4.84 -17.42
CA VAL A 348 9.22 3.80 -17.65
C VAL A 348 8.14 4.28 -18.63
N LEU A 349 7.94 5.60 -18.75
CA LEU A 349 6.96 6.22 -19.65
C LEU A 349 7.57 6.61 -21.02
N ASP A 350 8.85 6.34 -21.25
CA ASP A 350 9.51 6.61 -22.53
C ASP A 350 8.87 5.77 -23.67
N LYS A 351 8.98 6.26 -24.91
CA LYS A 351 8.31 5.71 -26.09
C LYS A 351 8.43 4.18 -26.27
N ASN A 352 9.55 3.59 -25.84
CA ASN A 352 9.82 2.16 -26.00
C ASN A 352 9.82 1.41 -24.66
N ALA A 353 9.34 2.03 -23.59
CA ALA A 353 9.30 1.45 -22.25
C ALA A 353 7.95 0.82 -21.93
N THR A 354 7.87 0.10 -20.83
CA THR A 354 6.70 -0.70 -20.45
C THR A 354 5.45 0.13 -20.13
N GLY A 355 5.62 1.35 -19.65
CA GLY A 355 4.53 2.28 -19.28
C GLY A 355 4.32 3.42 -20.27
N LYS A 356 4.75 3.27 -21.55
CA LYS A 356 4.70 4.34 -22.58
C LYS A 356 3.33 5.00 -22.75
N ASP A 357 2.26 4.26 -22.50
CA ASP A 357 0.89 4.74 -22.66
C ASP A 357 0.35 5.47 -21.41
N ALA A 358 1.14 5.53 -20.31
CA ALA A 358 0.84 6.30 -19.09
C ALA A 358 1.20 7.79 -19.19
N VAL A 359 1.73 8.26 -20.32
CA VAL A 359 2.08 9.68 -20.51
C VAL A 359 0.85 10.55 -20.35
N LEU A 360 0.91 11.53 -19.43
CA LEU A 360 -0.15 12.49 -19.16
C LEU A 360 -0.02 13.75 -20.04
N SER A 361 -1.16 14.37 -20.36
CA SER A 361 -1.20 15.58 -21.19
C SER A 361 -0.61 16.78 -20.45
N GLY A 362 0.54 17.31 -20.95
CA GLY A 362 1.18 18.51 -20.42
C GLY A 362 1.71 18.41 -18.98
N ARG A 363 1.91 17.18 -18.47
CA ARG A 363 2.29 16.91 -17.08
C ARG A 363 3.33 15.80 -17.01
N GLN A 364 4.38 16.01 -16.21
CA GLN A 364 5.38 14.98 -15.94
C GLN A 364 4.80 13.93 -14.98
N ALA A 365 5.06 12.68 -15.28
CA ALA A 365 4.67 11.55 -14.44
C ALA A 365 5.79 10.51 -14.40
N ALA A 366 5.74 9.66 -13.40
CA ALA A 366 6.62 8.52 -13.19
C ALA A 366 5.80 7.32 -12.74
N GLY A 367 6.32 6.11 -12.90
CA GLY A 367 5.59 4.92 -12.46
C GLY A 367 6.30 3.62 -12.80
N LYS A 368 5.65 2.52 -12.47
CA LYS A 368 6.14 1.17 -12.75
C LYS A 368 4.99 0.23 -13.06
N THR A 369 5.13 -0.56 -14.11
CA THR A 369 4.26 -1.69 -14.43
C THR A 369 4.61 -2.90 -13.57
N GLY A 370 3.60 -3.68 -13.18
CA GLY A 370 3.74 -4.96 -12.51
C GLY A 370 2.97 -6.06 -13.25
N THR A 371 3.54 -7.24 -13.27
CA THR A 371 2.89 -8.46 -13.74
C THR A 371 3.57 -9.63 -13.04
N THR A 372 2.81 -10.57 -12.51
CA THR A 372 3.33 -11.82 -11.92
C THR A 372 3.64 -12.85 -13.00
N GLU A 373 4.47 -13.84 -12.68
CA GLU A 373 4.84 -14.89 -13.65
C GLU A 373 3.64 -15.72 -14.13
N SER A 374 2.68 -15.99 -13.23
CA SER A 374 1.44 -16.70 -13.52
C SER A 374 0.38 -15.84 -14.21
N MET A 375 0.67 -14.53 -14.43
CA MET A 375 -0.25 -13.56 -15.07
C MET A 375 -1.58 -13.41 -14.32
N ASP A 376 -1.60 -13.75 -13.05
CA ASP A 376 -2.75 -13.66 -12.14
C ASP A 376 -2.92 -12.27 -11.52
N ASN A 377 -1.87 -11.44 -11.57
CA ASN A 377 -1.88 -10.05 -11.09
C ASN A 377 -1.25 -9.11 -12.10
N ALA A 378 -1.96 -8.04 -12.42
CA ALA A 378 -1.49 -6.97 -13.29
C ALA A 378 -1.60 -5.61 -12.56
N TRP A 379 -0.51 -4.84 -12.55
CA TRP A 379 -0.40 -3.61 -11.79
C TRP A 379 0.15 -2.46 -12.60
N PHE A 380 -0.26 -1.26 -12.22
CA PHE A 380 0.48 -0.04 -12.50
C PHE A 380 0.42 0.88 -11.28
N THR A 381 1.58 1.24 -10.74
CA THR A 381 1.67 2.27 -9.71
C THR A 381 2.44 3.45 -10.29
N GLY A 382 1.78 4.60 -10.36
CA GLY A 382 2.35 5.81 -10.96
C GLY A 382 1.99 7.06 -10.17
N PHE A 383 2.77 8.11 -10.38
CA PHE A 383 2.64 9.35 -9.63
C PHE A 383 3.07 10.58 -10.41
N THR A 384 2.56 11.72 -9.98
CA THR A 384 3.04 13.07 -10.25
C THR A 384 3.51 13.67 -8.92
N PRO A 385 4.13 14.85 -8.88
CA PRO A 385 4.42 15.52 -7.60
C PRO A 385 3.16 15.81 -6.75
N GLN A 386 1.95 15.73 -7.35
CA GLN A 386 0.69 16.12 -6.71
C GLN A 386 -0.21 14.94 -6.33
N LEU A 387 -0.03 13.77 -6.93
CA LEU A 387 -0.90 12.61 -6.72
C LEU A 387 -0.17 11.32 -7.03
N ALA A 388 -0.26 10.32 -6.15
CA ALA A 388 0.23 8.97 -6.35
C ALA A 388 -0.94 7.99 -6.37
N THR A 389 -0.96 7.08 -7.35
CA THR A 389 -2.08 6.18 -7.56
C THR A 389 -1.59 4.79 -7.94
N SER A 390 -2.10 3.79 -7.27
CA SER A 390 -1.86 2.38 -7.57
C SER A 390 -3.12 1.72 -8.10
N VAL A 391 -2.97 0.97 -9.18
CA VAL A 391 -4.03 0.18 -9.82
C VAL A 391 -3.62 -1.28 -9.84
N TRP A 392 -4.51 -2.15 -9.44
CA TRP A 392 -4.40 -3.59 -9.49
C TRP A 392 -5.58 -4.22 -10.23
N LEU A 393 -5.30 -5.25 -11.01
CA LEU A 393 -6.27 -6.17 -11.61
C LEU A 393 -5.84 -7.61 -11.34
N GLY A 394 -6.82 -8.47 -11.01
CA GLY A 394 -6.59 -9.89 -10.75
C GLY A 394 -7.84 -10.59 -10.22
N HIS A 395 -7.68 -11.84 -9.78
CA HIS A 395 -8.74 -12.54 -9.06
C HIS A 395 -8.52 -12.38 -7.55
N SER A 396 -9.58 -12.17 -6.78
CA SER A 396 -9.50 -11.97 -5.33
C SER A 396 -9.37 -13.29 -4.56
N ASP A 397 -9.63 -14.41 -5.20
CA ASP A 397 -9.58 -15.76 -4.68
C ASP A 397 -8.82 -16.67 -5.66
N GLY A 398 -7.71 -17.22 -5.22
CA GLY A 398 -6.87 -18.12 -6.00
C GLY A 398 -5.95 -17.43 -7.02
N TYR A 399 -5.11 -18.23 -7.66
CA TYR A 399 -4.09 -17.79 -8.61
C TYR A 399 -4.53 -18.17 -10.04
N TYR A 400 -5.45 -17.41 -10.60
CA TYR A 400 -5.98 -17.63 -11.95
C TYR A 400 -5.37 -16.63 -12.91
N GLY A 401 -4.70 -17.14 -13.98
CA GLY A 401 -4.13 -16.28 -15.01
C GLY A 401 -5.19 -15.52 -15.80
N MET A 402 -4.88 -14.27 -16.13
CA MET A 402 -5.73 -13.39 -16.95
C MET A 402 -5.30 -13.45 -18.42
N ASP A 403 -5.13 -14.66 -18.96
CA ASP A 403 -4.76 -14.89 -20.35
C ASP A 403 -5.92 -15.48 -21.17
N HIS A 404 -5.92 -15.18 -22.48
CA HIS A 404 -6.90 -15.68 -23.44
C HIS A 404 -8.37 -15.46 -23.06
N GLN A 405 -8.69 -14.32 -22.43
CA GLN A 405 -10.05 -14.02 -21.97
C GLN A 405 -10.50 -12.60 -22.33
N TYR A 406 -11.82 -12.38 -22.22
CA TYR A 406 -12.43 -11.08 -22.35
C TYR A 406 -12.61 -10.46 -20.96
N ILE A 407 -12.09 -9.24 -20.77
CA ILE A 407 -12.24 -8.45 -19.54
C ILE A 407 -12.75 -7.07 -19.95
N GLY A 408 -13.85 -6.61 -19.37
CA GLY A 408 -14.48 -5.35 -19.77
C GLY A 408 -14.85 -5.29 -21.25
N GLY A 409 -15.20 -6.44 -21.84
CA GLY A 409 -15.53 -6.56 -23.26
C GLY A 409 -14.32 -6.48 -24.21
N ARG A 410 -13.10 -6.39 -23.72
CA ARG A 410 -11.84 -6.37 -24.50
C ARG A 410 -11.13 -7.71 -24.38
N TYR A 411 -10.68 -8.27 -25.51
CA TYR A 411 -9.91 -9.51 -25.51
C TYR A 411 -8.46 -9.26 -25.18
N TYR A 412 -7.93 -10.02 -24.21
CA TYR A 412 -6.52 -10.04 -23.83
C TYR A 412 -5.94 -11.43 -24.07
N ALA A 413 -4.96 -11.53 -24.95
CA ALA A 413 -4.19 -12.76 -25.14
C ALA A 413 -3.32 -13.04 -23.89
N THR A 414 -2.87 -11.98 -23.23
CA THR A 414 -2.15 -11.96 -21.98
C THR A 414 -2.44 -10.61 -21.32
N MET A 415 -2.66 -10.57 -20.02
CA MET A 415 -2.87 -9.31 -19.28
C MET A 415 -1.56 -8.88 -18.62
N TYR A 416 -0.92 -7.86 -19.18
CA TYR A 416 0.21 -7.19 -18.57
C TYR A 416 -0.23 -5.91 -17.85
N GLY A 417 0.61 -5.41 -16.95
CA GLY A 417 0.39 -4.11 -16.31
C GLY A 417 0.27 -2.93 -17.31
N SER A 418 0.81 -3.07 -18.52
CA SER A 418 0.68 -2.11 -19.62
C SER A 418 -0.68 -2.11 -20.32
N ASP A 419 -1.49 -3.16 -20.19
CA ASP A 419 -2.68 -3.38 -21.03
C ASP A 419 -3.94 -2.68 -20.47
N ALA A 420 -4.41 -3.08 -19.29
CA ALA A 420 -5.55 -2.43 -18.66
C ALA A 420 -5.13 -1.51 -17.49
N PRO A 421 -4.19 -1.88 -16.59
CA PRO A 421 -3.79 -1.00 -15.48
C PRO A 421 -3.25 0.37 -15.91
N VAL A 422 -2.39 0.43 -16.94
CA VAL A 422 -1.81 1.69 -17.43
C VAL A 422 -2.88 2.66 -17.96
N PRO A 423 -3.74 2.29 -18.93
CA PRO A 423 -4.74 3.21 -19.45
C PRO A 423 -5.84 3.55 -18.41
N LEU A 424 -6.17 2.63 -17.49
CA LEU A 424 -7.08 2.90 -16.37
C LEU A 424 -6.46 3.99 -15.47
N TRP A 425 -5.22 3.82 -15.05
CA TRP A 425 -4.48 4.80 -14.26
C TRP A 425 -4.44 6.17 -14.96
N LYS A 426 -4.13 6.19 -16.25
CA LYS A 426 -4.08 7.43 -17.04
C LYS A 426 -5.44 8.13 -17.08
N MET A 427 -6.51 7.39 -17.35
CA MET A 427 -7.87 7.95 -17.39
C MET A 427 -8.23 8.62 -16.06
N TYR A 428 -7.92 7.94 -14.95
CA TYR A 428 -8.11 8.51 -13.62
C TYR A 428 -7.27 9.77 -13.39
N MET A 429 -5.95 9.70 -13.61
CA MET A 429 -5.03 10.80 -13.32
C MET A 429 -5.29 12.05 -14.16
N GLU A 430 -5.64 11.91 -15.44
CA GLU A 430 -6.03 13.04 -16.29
C GLU A 430 -7.25 13.77 -15.71
N LYS A 431 -8.24 13.01 -15.22
CA LYS A 431 -9.45 13.58 -14.63
C LYS A 431 -9.24 14.12 -13.22
N ALA A 432 -8.53 13.39 -12.38
CA ALA A 432 -8.26 13.77 -11.00
C ALA A 432 -7.40 15.03 -10.85
N LEU A 433 -6.56 15.31 -11.86
CA LEU A 433 -5.65 16.46 -11.89
C LEU A 433 -6.14 17.59 -12.83
N GLU A 434 -7.36 17.46 -13.37
CA GLU A 434 -7.94 18.48 -14.25
C GLU A 434 -8.03 19.85 -13.53
N GLY A 435 -7.59 20.90 -14.22
CA GLY A 435 -7.58 22.26 -13.66
C GLY A 435 -6.46 22.58 -12.68
N GLN A 436 -5.66 21.59 -12.27
CA GLN A 436 -4.52 21.82 -11.40
C GLN A 436 -3.27 22.19 -12.22
N PRO A 437 -2.47 23.19 -11.79
CA PRO A 437 -1.21 23.53 -12.45
C PRO A 437 -0.26 22.32 -12.47
N ALA A 438 0.39 22.06 -13.60
CA ALA A 438 1.37 21.00 -13.70
C ALA A 438 2.62 21.34 -12.85
N GLN A 439 3.09 20.34 -12.09
CA GLN A 439 4.35 20.38 -11.36
C GLN A 439 5.30 19.33 -11.95
N GLY A 440 6.61 19.64 -11.95
CA GLY A 440 7.65 18.71 -12.38
C GLY A 440 8.38 18.11 -11.19
N PHE A 441 9.05 16.98 -11.41
CA PHE A 441 9.97 16.39 -10.43
C PHE A 441 11.25 17.24 -10.33
N ASN A 442 11.93 17.13 -9.19
CA ASN A 442 13.23 17.74 -8.98
C ASN A 442 14.29 17.08 -9.91
N PRO A 443 14.88 17.80 -10.86
CA PRO A 443 15.83 17.21 -11.77
C PRO A 443 17.17 16.96 -11.07
N VAL A 444 17.55 15.69 -11.00
CA VAL A 444 18.84 15.27 -10.42
C VAL A 444 19.61 14.36 -11.39
N PRO A 445 20.96 14.45 -11.43
CA PRO A 445 21.77 13.55 -12.25
C PRO A 445 21.69 12.13 -11.70
N LEU A 446 21.43 11.14 -12.59
CA LEU A 446 21.30 9.73 -12.22
C LEU A 446 22.66 9.02 -12.04
N GLY A 447 23.78 9.67 -12.42
CA GLY A 447 25.13 9.19 -12.16
C GLY A 447 25.62 9.50 -10.75
N VAL A 448 26.72 8.86 -10.34
CA VAL A 448 27.47 9.27 -9.15
C VAL A 448 28.10 10.63 -9.46
N ALA A 449 27.92 11.62 -8.58
CA ALA A 449 28.68 12.87 -8.72
C ALA A 449 30.18 12.54 -8.69
N PRO A 450 31.01 13.11 -9.61
CA PRO A 450 32.43 12.85 -9.54
C PRO A 450 32.91 13.29 -8.16
N SER A 451 33.47 12.32 -7.41
CA SER A 451 34.11 12.59 -6.12
C SER A 451 35.11 13.72 -6.34
N ALA A 452 34.93 14.84 -5.66
CA ALA A 452 35.93 15.89 -5.69
C ALA A 452 37.20 15.29 -5.10
N THR A 453 38.12 14.88 -5.97
CA THR A 453 39.44 14.44 -5.55
C THR A 453 40.03 15.62 -4.79
N PRO A 454 40.46 15.47 -3.53
CA PRO A 454 41.17 16.55 -2.87
C PRO A 454 42.41 16.80 -3.68
N SER A 455 42.49 18.00 -4.30
CA SER A 455 43.67 18.47 -4.99
C SER A 455 44.77 18.54 -3.94
N SER A 456 45.66 17.55 -3.93
CA SER A 456 46.91 17.60 -3.21
C SER A 456 47.75 18.67 -3.91
N ALA A 457 47.71 19.87 -3.36
CA ALA A 457 48.69 20.92 -3.68
C ALA A 457 50.05 20.45 -3.15
N THR A 458 50.81 19.74 -4.00
CA THR A 458 52.27 19.63 -3.84
C THR A 458 52.85 20.94 -4.31
N GLY A 459 53.22 21.79 -3.36
CA GLY A 459 54.06 22.94 -3.63
C GLY A 459 55.43 22.49 -4.13
N THR A 460 55.80 22.96 -5.30
CA THR A 460 57.19 23.07 -5.72
C THR A 460 57.45 24.56 -5.94
N GLU A 461 58.28 25.11 -5.04
CA GLU A 461 58.89 26.39 -5.23
C GLU A 461 59.79 26.32 -6.47
N ASP A 462 59.63 27.26 -7.41
CA ASP A 462 60.76 27.71 -8.23
C ASP A 462 60.63 29.23 -8.49
N GLN A 463 61.78 29.89 -8.30
CA GLN A 463 61.99 31.31 -8.31
C GLN A 463 62.12 31.85 -9.77
N GLY A 464 61.63 33.04 -10.01
CA GLY A 464 62.02 33.80 -11.26
C GLY A 464 61.10 34.96 -11.51
N GLY A 465 61.59 36.16 -11.10
CA GLY A 465 60.90 37.43 -11.18
C GLY A 465 60.64 37.95 -12.55
N GLN A 466 59.79 38.93 -12.66
CA GLN A 466 59.99 40.30 -13.17
C GLN A 466 58.65 41.05 -13.22
N ASP A 467 58.77 42.29 -12.77
CA ASP A 467 57.81 43.39 -12.77
C ASP A 467 57.09 43.63 -14.10
N VAL A 468 55.80 44.05 -14.05
CA VAL A 468 55.30 45.25 -14.71
C VAL A 468 54.00 45.75 -14.05
N GLN A 469 53.98 47.04 -13.89
CA GLN A 469 53.20 47.99 -13.14
C GLN A 469 51.83 48.37 -13.78
N ALA A 470 50.92 48.78 -12.92
CA ALA A 470 49.87 49.82 -13.10
C ALA A 470 48.64 49.44 -13.93
N SER A 471 47.41 49.73 -13.53
CA SER A 471 46.86 50.95 -12.91
C SER A 471 45.40 50.69 -12.45
N SER A 472 45.04 51.23 -11.27
CA SER A 472 43.65 51.51 -10.87
C SER A 472 43.17 52.84 -11.49
N PRO A 473 41.85 53.13 -11.48
CA PRO A 473 41.28 54.03 -10.47
C PRO A 473 39.90 53.52 -9.97
N ALA A 474 39.62 53.54 -8.69
CA ALA A 474 39.08 54.58 -7.80
C ALA A 474 37.73 55.17 -8.31
N ALA A 475 36.67 55.32 -7.63
CA ALA A 475 36.23 55.61 -6.26
C ALA A 475 34.68 55.56 -6.27
N THR A 476 33.94 55.49 -5.31
CA THR A 476 33.49 56.16 -4.11
C THR A 476 32.16 55.53 -3.75
N GLY A 477 31.65 55.33 -2.59
CA GLY A 477 31.87 55.84 -1.27
C GLY A 477 30.65 55.55 -0.39
N GLN A 478 30.95 55.51 0.87
CA GLN A 478 30.08 55.71 2.03
C GLN A 478 29.30 54.53 2.64
N GLY A 479 29.84 53.99 3.73
CA GLY A 479 29.09 53.54 4.89
C GLY A 479 28.63 54.73 5.77
N PRO A 480 28.23 54.61 7.02
CA PRO A 480 28.53 53.59 8.04
C PRO A 480 27.36 53.26 8.99
N ALA A 481 27.55 52.33 9.91
CA ALA A 481 27.41 52.40 11.35
C ALA A 481 27.27 50.99 11.94
N GLN A 482 28.23 50.49 12.58
CA GLN A 482 28.62 50.30 14.02
C GLN A 482 27.54 49.69 14.91
N SER A 483 28.02 48.58 15.45
CA SER A 483 27.60 47.75 16.60
C SER A 483 27.27 48.55 17.87
N PRO A 484 26.73 47.92 18.94
CA PRO A 484 27.61 47.13 19.84
C PRO A 484 26.95 45.87 20.47
N ALA A 485 27.81 44.96 20.89
CA ALA A 485 27.52 43.95 21.88
C ALA A 485 27.57 44.55 23.33
N PRO A 486 26.93 43.90 24.30
CA PRO A 486 27.63 43.65 25.53
C PRO A 486 27.50 42.22 26.09
N SER A 487 28.60 41.67 26.44
CA SER A 487 29.14 41.31 27.77
C SER A 487 28.36 40.31 28.60
N GLN A 488 29.09 39.28 28.90
CA GLN A 488 29.12 38.24 29.92
C GLN A 488 28.34 38.51 31.22
N GLY A 489 27.64 37.48 31.68
CA GLY A 489 27.19 37.31 33.04
C GLY A 489 27.21 35.82 33.39
N GLN A 490 28.16 35.44 34.23
CA GLN A 490 28.31 34.12 34.87
C GLN A 490 27.20 33.89 35.89
N GLY A 491 26.60 32.73 35.89
CA GLY A 491 25.68 32.30 36.93
C GLY A 491 25.67 30.77 37.07
N ARG A 492 26.27 30.34 38.10
CA ARG A 492 26.56 29.01 38.63
C ARG A 492 25.30 28.16 38.82
N ALA A 493 25.41 26.86 38.53
CA ALA A 493 24.45 25.79 38.85
C ALA A 493 24.21 25.62 40.37
N PRO A 494 23.12 24.94 40.76
CA PRO A 494 23.33 23.83 41.66
C PRO A 494 22.74 22.51 41.16
N GLN A 495 23.53 21.48 41.36
CA GLN A 495 23.18 20.07 41.32
C GLN A 495 22.15 19.77 42.43
N SER A 496 21.16 18.93 42.11
CA SER A 496 20.51 18.12 43.17
C SER A 496 20.38 16.68 42.67
N GLN A 497 20.85 15.82 43.53
CA GLN A 497 21.02 14.38 43.42
C GLN A 497 19.67 13.65 43.43
N ALA A 498 19.61 12.55 42.70
CA ALA A 498 18.61 11.50 42.83
C ALA A 498 18.81 10.68 44.13
N PRO A 499 17.79 10.09 44.70
CA PRO A 499 17.95 8.92 45.54
C PRO A 499 17.64 7.65 44.77
N GLN A 500 18.62 6.75 44.78
CA GLN A 500 18.46 5.34 44.50
C GLN A 500 17.70 4.67 45.65
N THR A 501 16.74 3.82 45.33
CA THR A 501 16.29 2.76 46.24
C THR A 501 16.30 1.43 45.47
N GLU A 502 17.32 0.64 45.79
CA GLU A 502 17.33 -0.80 45.62
C GLU A 502 16.26 -1.44 46.49
N VAL A 503 15.45 -2.33 45.93
CA VAL A 503 14.81 -3.41 46.68
C VAL A 503 14.99 -4.70 45.93
N SER A 504 15.92 -5.48 46.44
CA SER A 504 16.11 -6.92 46.22
C SER A 504 14.97 -7.69 46.85
N HIS A 505 14.36 -8.62 46.11
CA HIS A 505 13.81 -9.83 46.69
C HIS A 505 13.85 -11.02 45.71
N GLN A 506 14.58 -12.00 46.16
CA GLN A 506 14.66 -13.37 45.61
C GLN A 506 13.49 -14.27 46.16
N PRO A 507 13.35 -15.51 45.71
CA PRO A 507 12.08 -16.14 45.37
C PRO A 507 11.52 -17.06 46.49
N SER A 508 10.24 -17.34 46.47
CA SER A 508 9.62 -18.38 47.30
C SER A 508 9.09 -19.54 46.45
N VAL A 509 9.47 -20.71 46.88
CA VAL A 509 9.29 -22.07 46.39
C VAL A 509 7.85 -22.56 46.66
N GLY A 510 7.33 -23.41 45.74
CA GLY A 510 6.25 -24.29 45.60
C GLY A 510 5.30 -24.67 46.75
N PRO A 511 4.40 -25.62 46.60
CA PRO A 511 4.65 -27.00 46.12
C PRO A 511 3.53 -27.66 45.28
N GLY A 512 3.87 -28.78 44.68
CA GLY A 512 3.08 -30.00 44.66
C GLY A 512 2.40 -30.41 43.37
N ALA A 513 3.05 -31.30 42.63
CA ALA A 513 2.41 -32.16 41.63
C ALA A 513 1.73 -33.35 42.32
N PRO A 514 0.84 -34.08 41.61
CA PRO A 514 1.08 -35.49 41.51
C PRO A 514 1.16 -36.05 40.07
N GLN A 515 2.03 -37.01 39.98
CA GLN A 515 2.28 -37.90 38.83
C GLN A 515 1.08 -38.85 38.60
N GLY A 516 0.85 -39.17 37.34
CA GLY A 516 -0.01 -40.28 36.96
C GLY A 516 0.29 -40.74 35.53
N ALA A 517 0.82 -41.91 35.47
CA ALA A 517 1.41 -42.69 34.41
C ALA A 517 0.59 -42.88 33.11
N GLY A 518 1.29 -42.84 31.98
CA GLY A 518 1.42 -43.90 30.99
C GLY A 518 0.24 -44.21 30.06
N GLN A 519 0.38 -44.00 28.78
CA GLN A 519 0.44 -45.09 27.79
C GLN A 519 0.58 -44.52 26.37
N THR A 520 1.59 -44.99 25.72
CA THR A 520 1.87 -44.92 24.27
C THR A 520 0.72 -45.56 23.48
N ALA A 521 0.22 -44.85 22.43
CA ALA A 521 -0.43 -45.50 21.31
C ALA A 521 -0.04 -44.75 20.02
N THR A 522 0.87 -45.34 19.30
CA THR A 522 1.16 -45.16 17.88
C THR A 522 -0.10 -45.55 17.09
N GLN A 523 -0.66 -44.61 16.29
CA GLN A 523 -1.53 -44.98 15.19
C GLN A 523 -1.03 -44.31 13.92
N SER A 524 -0.66 -45.20 13.00
CA SER A 524 -0.27 -44.96 11.61
C SER A 524 -1.36 -44.26 10.81
N ALA A 525 -0.93 -43.26 10.02
CA ALA A 525 -1.72 -42.65 8.96
C ALA A 525 -2.01 -43.70 7.88
N GLN A 526 -3.30 -43.89 7.57
CA GLN A 526 -3.73 -44.61 6.38
C GLN A 526 -3.97 -43.63 5.25
N ASP A 527 -3.30 -43.89 4.13
CA ASP A 527 -3.47 -43.23 2.83
C ASP A 527 -4.93 -43.33 2.34
N ILE A 528 -5.53 -42.18 2.04
CA ILE A 528 -6.78 -42.09 1.30
C ILE A 528 -6.42 -41.73 -0.15
N PRO A 529 -6.76 -42.54 -1.15
CA PRO A 529 -6.46 -42.21 -2.55
C PRO A 529 -7.42 -41.12 -3.06
N ILE A 530 -6.83 -40.03 -3.54
CA ILE A 530 -7.54 -38.97 -4.24
C ILE A 530 -7.77 -39.42 -5.70
N THR A 531 -9.02 -39.60 -6.06
CA THR A 531 -9.44 -39.82 -7.46
C THR A 531 -9.63 -38.47 -8.16
N PRO A 532 -9.05 -38.24 -9.34
CA PRO A 532 -9.27 -37.00 -10.08
C PRO A 532 -10.67 -36.94 -10.69
N PRO A 533 -11.27 -35.75 -10.85
CA PRO A 533 -12.60 -35.60 -11.44
C PRO A 533 -12.56 -35.90 -12.94
N THR A 534 -13.50 -36.71 -13.39
CA THR A 534 -13.75 -37.10 -14.77
C THR A 534 -14.16 -35.90 -15.64
N GLN A 535 -13.40 -35.64 -16.69
CA GLN A 535 -13.79 -34.76 -17.80
C GLN A 535 -15.11 -35.19 -18.41
N ARG A 536 -16.11 -34.31 -18.45
CA ARG A 536 -17.30 -34.43 -19.27
C ARG A 536 -17.00 -33.87 -20.68
N SER A 537 -16.96 -34.74 -21.65
CA SER A 537 -16.99 -34.36 -23.06
C SER A 537 -18.36 -33.78 -23.46
N PRO A 538 -18.43 -32.75 -24.29
CA PRO A 538 -19.71 -32.29 -24.84
C PRO A 538 -20.24 -33.26 -25.90
N GLN A 539 -21.45 -33.76 -25.69
CA GLN A 539 -22.20 -34.50 -26.69
C GLN A 539 -22.70 -33.51 -27.75
N GLY A 540 -22.33 -33.76 -28.99
CA GLY A 540 -22.89 -33.12 -30.17
C GLY A 540 -24.40 -33.41 -30.28
N LYS A 541 -25.15 -32.41 -30.65
CA LYS A 541 -26.48 -32.56 -31.23
C LYS A 541 -26.36 -32.30 -32.73
N ASP A 542 -26.40 -33.38 -33.50
CA ASP A 542 -26.82 -33.35 -34.89
C ASP A 542 -28.35 -33.42 -34.94
N GLY A 543 -28.92 -32.75 -35.90
CA GLY A 543 -30.22 -33.11 -36.45
C GLY A 543 -31.33 -32.08 -36.39
N ASP A 544 -31.60 -31.56 -37.53
CA ASP A 544 -32.74 -30.96 -38.24
C ASP A 544 -32.89 -29.46 -38.18
#